data_ee4b76b1d8c5df67fad2d28abebb5ed0
#
_entry.id   ee4b76b1d8c5df67fad2d28abebb5ed0
#
_cell.length_a   1.000
_cell.length_b   1.000
_cell.length_c   1.000
_cell.angle_alpha   90.00
_cell.angle_beta   90.00
_cell.angle_gamma   90.00
#
_symmetry.space_group_name_H-M   'P 1'
#
loop_
_entity.id
_entity.type
_entity.pdbx_description
1 polymer ?
#
loop_
_entity_poly.entity_id
_entity_poly.type
_entity_poly.pdbx_seq_one_letter_code
_entity_poly.pdbx_strand_id
1 'polypeptide(L)' 'MSKFGALIDLEIPVLIDFFSAKDQASVAMNPVLREVAAALGDQIKVIKIDIEKNQDLAEALRIKGLPTLVIYKSGEMK' A
#
# COMPACT_ATOMS: atom_id res chain seq x y z
N MET A 1 -5.24 -5.80 -18.26
CA MET A 1 -4.40 -5.18 -17.21
C MET A 1 -5.11 -5.28 -15.87
N SER A 2 -4.41 -5.63 -14.83
CA SER A 2 -5.03 -5.74 -13.51
C SER A 2 -5.32 -4.35 -12.92
N LYS A 3 -6.27 -4.30 -12.00
CA LYS A 3 -6.56 -3.07 -11.26
C LYS A 3 -5.32 -2.56 -10.53
N PHE A 4 -4.50 -3.47 -10.01
CA PHE A 4 -3.30 -3.11 -9.29
C PHE A 4 -2.34 -2.32 -10.18
N GLY A 5 -2.11 -2.80 -11.41
CA GLY A 5 -1.25 -2.09 -12.35
C GLY A 5 -1.72 -0.66 -12.61
N ALA A 6 -3.04 -0.47 -12.77
CA ALA A 6 -3.60 0.86 -12.96
C ALA A 6 -3.43 1.74 -11.72
N LEU A 7 -3.55 1.16 -10.51
CA LEU A 7 -3.42 1.91 -9.27
C LEU A 7 -2.01 2.46 -9.04
N ILE A 8 -0.98 1.72 -9.47
CA ILE A 8 0.41 2.12 -9.24
C ILE A 8 1.02 2.90 -10.40
N ASP A 9 0.34 2.97 -11.55
CA ASP A 9 0.85 3.66 -12.74
C ASP A 9 0.46 5.14 -12.71
N LEU A 10 0.97 5.83 -11.71
CA LEU A 10 0.75 7.27 -11.53
C LEU A 10 2.10 7.99 -11.55
N GLU A 11 2.09 9.25 -11.96
CA GLU A 11 3.29 10.08 -11.97
C GLU A 11 3.74 10.46 -10.56
N ILE A 12 2.81 10.58 -9.64
CA ILE A 12 3.14 10.83 -8.23
C ILE A 12 3.45 9.50 -7.53
N PRO A 13 4.25 9.53 -6.46
CA PRO A 13 4.51 8.30 -5.69
C PRO A 13 3.23 7.72 -5.11
N VAL A 14 3.14 6.40 -5.13
CA VAL A 14 2.02 5.66 -4.55
C VAL A 14 2.57 4.80 -3.42
N LEU A 15 2.11 5.08 -2.20
CA LEU A 15 2.47 4.29 -1.02
C LEU A 15 1.37 3.26 -0.79
N ILE A 16 1.74 1.99 -0.83
CA ILE A 16 0.79 0.91 -0.60
C ILE A 16 1.07 0.27 0.74
N ASP A 17 0.03 0.21 1.56
CA ASP A 17 0.05 -0.46 2.86
C ASP A 17 -0.67 -1.80 2.73
N PHE A 18 0.10 -2.88 2.73
CA PHE A 18 -0.45 -4.23 2.80
C PHE A 18 -0.68 -4.57 4.26
N PHE A 19 -1.91 -4.81 4.62
CA PHE A 19 -2.30 -4.95 6.02
C PHE A 19 -3.25 -6.12 6.25
N SER A 20 -3.39 -6.51 7.51
CA SER A 20 -4.48 -7.37 7.97
C SER A 20 -5.15 -6.68 9.15
N ALA A 21 -6.48 -6.66 9.15
CA ALA A 21 -7.25 -6.08 10.26
C ALA A 21 -7.04 -6.86 11.56
N LYS A 22 -6.55 -8.08 11.47
CA LYS A 22 -6.26 -8.93 12.63
C LYS A 22 -4.85 -8.77 13.16
N ASP A 23 -3.98 -8.06 12.43
CA ASP A 23 -2.59 -7.86 12.83
C ASP A 23 -2.44 -6.54 13.55
N GLN A 24 -2.01 -6.58 14.80
CA GLN A 24 -1.89 -5.38 15.63
C GLN A 24 -0.92 -4.36 15.07
N ALA A 25 0.20 -4.82 14.51
CA ALA A 25 1.18 -3.93 13.92
C ALA A 25 0.60 -3.21 12.69
N SER A 26 -0.18 -3.93 11.88
CA SER A 26 -0.87 -3.32 10.74
C SER A 26 -1.86 -2.24 11.18
N VAL A 27 -2.63 -2.52 12.21
CA VAL A 27 -3.61 -1.56 12.75
C VAL A 27 -2.90 -0.33 13.31
N ALA A 28 -1.76 -0.53 13.97
CA ALA A 28 -0.97 0.54 14.55
C ALA A 28 -0.40 1.51 13.50
N MET A 29 -0.30 1.09 12.23
CA MET A 29 0.17 1.95 11.14
C MET A 29 -0.90 2.94 10.68
N ASN A 30 -2.17 2.74 10.99
CA ASN A 30 -3.24 3.61 10.50
C ASN A 30 -3.04 5.09 10.86
N PRO A 31 -2.73 5.44 12.13
CA PRO A 31 -2.49 6.85 12.46
C PRO A 31 -1.29 7.43 11.73
N VAL A 32 -0.23 6.64 11.57
CA VAL A 32 0.99 7.06 10.87
C VAL A 32 0.68 7.41 9.41
N LEU A 33 -0.08 6.55 8.74
CA LEU A 33 -0.46 6.78 7.34
C LEU A 33 -1.35 8.00 7.19
N ARG A 34 -2.23 8.25 8.15
CA ARG A 34 -3.06 9.46 8.12
C ARG A 34 -2.20 10.72 8.23
N GLU A 35 -1.18 10.70 9.08
CA GLU A 35 -0.26 11.81 9.22
C GLU A 35 0.53 12.05 7.93
N VAL A 36 1.00 10.99 7.29
CA VAL A 36 1.70 11.08 6.02
C VAL A 36 0.80 11.69 4.95
N ALA A 37 -0.42 11.18 4.84
CA ALA A 37 -1.38 11.69 3.85
C ALA A 37 -1.71 13.17 4.11
N ALA A 38 -1.87 13.56 5.36
CA ALA A 38 -2.15 14.95 5.71
C ALA A 38 -0.97 15.87 5.41
N ALA A 39 0.25 15.39 5.67
CA ALA A 39 1.46 16.20 5.46
C ALA A 39 1.80 16.38 3.99
N LEU A 40 1.62 15.33 3.18
CA LEU A 40 2.03 15.34 1.78
C LEU A 40 0.89 15.67 0.80
N GLY A 41 -0.37 15.47 1.24
CA GLY A 41 -1.53 15.82 0.43
C GLY A 41 -1.48 15.23 -0.96
N ASP A 42 -1.53 16.09 -1.98
CA ASP A 42 -1.54 15.66 -3.39
C ASP A 42 -0.19 15.17 -3.90
N GLN A 43 0.86 15.24 -3.10
CA GLN A 43 2.21 14.83 -3.50
C GLN A 43 2.38 13.32 -3.44
N ILE A 44 1.48 12.62 -2.78
CA ILE A 44 1.54 11.16 -2.65
C ILE A 44 0.13 10.59 -2.62
N LYS A 45 -0.04 9.40 -3.17
CA LYS A 45 -1.28 8.65 -3.04
C LYS A 45 -1.04 7.50 -2.07
N VAL A 46 -1.90 7.39 -1.05
CA VAL A 46 -1.83 6.29 -0.09
C VAL A 46 -2.95 5.32 -0.39
N ILE A 47 -2.60 4.06 -0.58
CA ILE A 47 -3.55 2.98 -0.88
C ILE A 47 -3.36 1.89 0.16
N LYS A 48 -4.46 1.39 0.71
CA LYS A 48 -4.45 0.29 1.67
C LYS A 48 -5.00 -0.96 1.00
N ILE A 49 -4.28 -2.06 1.10
CA ILE A 49 -4.70 -3.34 0.53
C ILE A 49 -4.77 -4.38 1.66
N ASP A 50 -5.96 -4.90 1.88
CA ASP A 50 -6.20 -5.98 2.85
C ASP A 50 -5.76 -7.30 2.22
N ILE A 51 -4.73 -7.92 2.78
CA ILE A 51 -4.17 -9.16 2.22
C ILE A 51 -5.13 -10.34 2.37
N GLU A 52 -6.04 -10.30 3.32
CA GLU A 52 -7.01 -11.39 3.50
C GLU A 52 -8.05 -11.39 2.39
N LYS A 53 -8.37 -10.21 1.85
CA LYS A 53 -9.31 -10.06 0.74
C LYS A 53 -8.61 -10.11 -0.62
N ASN A 54 -7.28 -10.05 -0.65
CA ASN A 54 -6.48 -10.00 -1.87
C ASN A 54 -5.33 -10.99 -1.79
N GLN A 55 -5.62 -12.24 -1.43
CA GLN A 55 -4.61 -13.27 -1.22
C GLN A 55 -3.76 -13.54 -2.46
N ASP A 56 -4.37 -13.55 -3.63
CA ASP A 56 -3.64 -13.77 -4.87
C ASP A 56 -2.60 -12.68 -5.13
N LEU A 57 -2.98 -11.43 -4.86
CA LEU A 57 -2.07 -10.31 -5.01
C LEU A 57 -0.93 -10.39 -3.99
N ALA A 58 -1.25 -10.72 -2.75
CA ALA A 58 -0.24 -10.85 -1.71
C ALA A 58 0.77 -11.94 -2.05
N GLU A 59 0.31 -13.08 -2.57
CA GLU A 59 1.20 -14.15 -3.02
C GLU A 59 2.06 -13.72 -4.19
N ALA A 60 1.45 -13.05 -5.18
CA ALA A 60 2.18 -12.59 -6.37
C ALA A 60 3.28 -11.61 -6.01
N LEU A 61 3.06 -10.77 -5.01
CA LEU A 61 4.04 -9.79 -4.55
C LEU A 61 4.94 -10.32 -3.43
N ARG A 62 4.73 -11.57 -3.01
CA ARG A 62 5.53 -12.22 -1.97
C ARG A 62 5.53 -11.47 -0.64
N ILE A 63 4.35 -11.02 -0.24
CA ILE A 63 4.18 -10.35 1.05
C ILE A 63 4.31 -11.40 2.15
N LYS A 64 5.34 -11.28 2.99
CA LYS A 64 5.63 -12.29 4.02
C LYS A 64 5.43 -11.81 5.44
N GLY A 65 5.47 -10.54 5.67
CA GLY A 65 5.30 -9.96 6.99
C GLY A 65 4.39 -8.76 6.96
N LEU A 66 3.86 -8.36 8.10
CA LEU A 66 2.93 -7.24 8.21
C LEU A 66 3.38 -6.30 9.32
N PRO A 67 3.14 -5.01 9.14
CA PRO A 67 2.69 -4.40 7.90
C PRO A 67 3.80 -4.37 6.85
N THR A 68 3.44 -4.38 5.58
CA THR A 68 4.40 -4.20 4.49
C THR A 68 4.04 -2.93 3.72
N LEU A 69 5.00 -2.02 3.63
CA LEU A 69 4.83 -0.76 2.93
C LEU A 69 5.71 -0.75 1.69
N VAL A 70 5.13 -0.44 0.55
CA VAL A 70 5.86 -0.39 -0.72
C VAL A 70 5.53 0.92 -1.42
N ILE A 71 6.54 1.53 -2.03
CA ILE A 71 6.35 2.77 -2.80
C ILE A 71 6.54 2.45 -4.28
N TYR A 72 5.59 2.88 -5.09
CA TYR A 72 5.66 2.79 -6.54
C TYR A 72 5.66 4.18 -7.15
N LYS A 73 6.31 4.33 -8.28
CA LYS A 73 6.22 5.54 -9.09
C LYS A 73 6.27 5.14 -10.56
N SER A 74 5.28 5.59 -11.33
CA SER A 74 5.15 5.24 -12.75
C SER A 74 5.18 3.73 -12.99
N GLY A 75 4.54 2.97 -12.10
CA GLY A 75 4.45 1.52 -12.20
C GLY A 75 5.67 0.77 -11.67
N GLU A 76 6.72 1.46 -11.25
CA GLU A 76 7.96 0.84 -10.75
C GLU A 76 8.08 0.96 -9.24
N MET A 77 8.44 -0.14 -8.60
CA MET A 77 8.70 -0.17 -7.17
C MET A 77 9.99 0.58 -6.86
N LYS A 78 9.91 1.46 -5.88
CA LYS A 78 11.04 2.28 -5.40
C LYS A 78 11.45 1.93 -3.94
#